data_6c580d17e035a4956659a7bb67647f56
#
_entry.id   6c580d17e035a4956659a7bb67647f56
#
_cell.length_a   1.000
_cell.length_b   1.000
_cell.length_c   1.000
_cell.angle_alpha   90.00
_cell.angle_beta   90.00
_cell.angle_gamma   90.00
#
_symmetry.space_group_name_H-M   'P 1'
#
loop_
_entity.id
_entity.type
_entity.pdbx_description
1 polymer ?
#
loop_
_entity_poly.entity_id
_entity_poly.type
_entity_poly.pdbx_seq_one_letter_code
_entity_poly.pdbx_strand_id
1 'polypeptide(L)'
;MTEETTGGQYCVKGLVQQVLVGLERGVTVVIDHTEHDGPVLVAATMTLEPQAGGDHELALPPQRIVEQVKIRTNGKAWTPGEIAEDVLPDLVKAVRADDGIPTRFRLVTDGALNCDTLLTFAARLKAMPVAEDPLLALDDRNSRAFRYGRWLSERGYFQALMHRAGAKDAGRFWRMLAGFEAEGLVHAAHLEARIDAVLAEVVDAHEDVVGKRHELVGRMAKLAAAGGSISAIALLGEAGLPAD
;
A
#
# COMPACT_ATOMS: atom_id res chain seq x y z
N MET A 1 1.55 -7.11 37.69
CA MET A 1 2.71 -7.43 36.82
C MET A 1 2.29 -7.08 35.41
N THR A 2 2.68 -5.91 34.93
CA THR A 2 2.49 -5.49 33.54
C THR A 2 3.60 -6.16 32.75
N GLU A 3 3.24 -7.08 31.84
CA GLU A 3 4.19 -7.61 30.86
C GLU A 3 4.72 -6.44 30.02
N GLU A 4 5.98 -6.12 30.18
CA GLU A 4 6.73 -5.28 29.26
C GLU A 4 6.82 -6.04 27.93
N THR A 5 5.91 -5.78 27.02
CA THR A 5 6.00 -6.22 25.63
C THR A 5 7.20 -5.52 25.01
N THR A 6 8.28 -6.23 24.87
CA THR A 6 9.51 -5.72 24.28
C THR A 6 9.32 -5.35 22.81
N GLY A 7 9.94 -4.26 22.35
CA GLY A 7 9.81 -3.74 20.98
C GLY A 7 10.00 -4.78 19.85
N GLY A 8 10.70 -5.89 20.13
CA GLY A 8 10.86 -7.01 19.20
C GLY A 8 9.55 -7.74 18.85
N GLN A 9 8.59 -7.85 19.76
CA GLN A 9 7.30 -8.50 19.47
C GLN A 9 6.44 -7.68 18.53
N TYR A 10 6.51 -6.35 18.61
CA TYR A 10 5.81 -5.45 17.68
C TYR A 10 6.41 -5.50 16.27
N CYS A 11 7.73 -5.62 16.16
CA CYS A 11 8.43 -5.76 14.88
C CYS A 11 8.00 -7.05 14.15
N VAL A 12 7.97 -8.19 14.87
CA VAL A 12 7.57 -9.48 14.31
C VAL A 12 6.10 -9.45 13.88
N LYS A 13 5.21 -8.87 14.69
CA LYS A 13 3.79 -8.76 14.36
C LYS A 13 3.56 -7.89 13.11
N GLY A 14 4.29 -6.79 12.98
CA GLY A 14 4.26 -5.93 11.79
C GLY A 14 4.69 -6.69 10.53
N LEU A 15 5.82 -7.40 10.60
CA LEU A 15 6.34 -8.18 9.47
C LEU A 15 5.38 -9.28 9.03
N VAL A 16 4.81 -10.03 9.98
CA VAL A 16 3.82 -11.09 9.66
C VAL A 16 2.62 -10.49 8.93
N GLN A 17 2.14 -9.33 9.37
CA GLN A 17 0.99 -8.70 8.74
C GLN A 17 1.33 -8.13 7.35
N GLN A 18 2.51 -7.57 7.15
CA GLN A 18 3.01 -7.18 5.83
C GLN A 18 3.01 -8.38 4.87
N VAL A 19 3.56 -9.51 5.31
CA VAL A 19 3.59 -10.73 4.51
C VAL A 19 2.19 -11.24 4.17
N LEU A 20 1.26 -11.25 5.13
CA LEU A 20 -0.13 -11.67 4.91
C LEU A 20 -0.86 -10.75 3.93
N VAL A 21 -0.69 -9.43 4.06
CA VAL A 21 -1.26 -8.47 3.11
C VAL A 21 -0.68 -8.69 1.71
N GLY A 22 0.62 -8.83 1.59
CA GLY A 22 1.28 -9.10 0.32
C GLY A 22 0.78 -10.41 -0.31
N LEU A 23 0.66 -11.48 0.46
CA LEU A 23 0.14 -12.75 -0.02
C LEU A 23 -1.32 -12.63 -0.49
N GLU A 24 -2.19 -12.01 0.31
CA GLU A 24 -3.59 -11.79 -0.05
C GLU A 24 -3.71 -11.01 -1.37
N ARG A 25 -2.93 -9.93 -1.54
CA ARG A 25 -2.89 -9.17 -2.79
C ARG A 25 -2.43 -10.02 -3.96
N GLY A 26 -1.35 -10.77 -3.78
CA GLY A 26 -0.79 -11.62 -4.83
C GLY A 26 -1.75 -12.69 -5.29
N VAL A 27 -2.37 -13.41 -4.37
CA VAL A 27 -3.30 -14.49 -4.68
C VAL A 27 -4.59 -13.95 -5.31
N THR A 28 -5.15 -12.85 -4.79
CA THR A 28 -6.35 -12.20 -5.35
C THR A 28 -6.11 -11.74 -6.79
N VAL A 29 -4.97 -11.09 -7.05
CA VAL A 29 -4.63 -10.64 -8.42
C VAL A 29 -4.52 -11.82 -9.38
N VAL A 30 -3.92 -12.90 -8.92
CA VAL A 30 -3.79 -14.10 -9.74
C VAL A 30 -5.15 -14.64 -10.15
N ILE A 31 -6.09 -14.76 -9.22
CA ILE A 31 -7.41 -15.32 -9.46
C ILE A 31 -8.28 -14.39 -10.31
N ASP A 32 -8.32 -13.10 -9.97
CA ASP A 32 -9.09 -12.11 -10.74
C ASP A 32 -8.67 -12.06 -12.22
N HIS A 33 -7.42 -12.43 -12.53
CA HIS A 33 -6.88 -12.32 -13.89
C HIS A 33 -6.79 -13.67 -14.62
N THR A 34 -6.85 -14.83 -13.94
CA THR A 34 -6.90 -16.13 -14.62
C THR A 34 -8.15 -16.30 -15.47
N GLU A 35 -9.25 -15.68 -15.07
CA GLU A 35 -10.51 -15.77 -15.82
C GLU A 35 -10.59 -14.83 -17.02
N HIS A 36 -9.80 -13.73 -17.08
CA HIS A 36 -10.05 -12.64 -18.01
C HIS A 36 -8.86 -12.17 -18.86
N ASP A 37 -7.59 -12.28 -18.41
CA ASP A 37 -6.48 -11.56 -19.05
C ASP A 37 -5.11 -12.27 -18.93
N GLY A 38 -4.93 -13.41 -19.58
CA GLY A 38 -3.66 -14.16 -19.59
C GLY A 38 -2.38 -13.31 -19.83
N PRO A 39 -2.36 -12.32 -20.75
CA PRO A 39 -1.19 -11.45 -20.95
C PRO A 39 -0.84 -10.56 -19.76
N VAL A 40 -1.82 -10.14 -18.96
CA VAL A 40 -1.59 -9.29 -17.77
C VAL A 40 -0.91 -10.08 -16.66
N LEU A 41 -1.27 -11.35 -16.49
CA LEU A 41 -0.65 -12.25 -15.52
C LEU A 41 0.84 -12.48 -15.79
N VAL A 42 1.21 -12.63 -17.06
CA VAL A 42 2.62 -12.81 -17.47
C VAL A 42 3.48 -11.61 -17.07
N ALA A 43 2.91 -10.40 -17.12
CA ALA A 43 3.61 -9.17 -16.82
C ALA A 43 3.46 -8.71 -15.36
N ALA A 44 2.53 -9.32 -14.60
CA ALA A 44 2.28 -8.94 -13.22
C ALA A 44 3.41 -9.41 -12.31
N THR A 45 3.91 -8.51 -11.46
CA THR A 45 4.94 -8.83 -10.46
C THR A 45 4.62 -8.19 -9.12
N MET A 46 4.97 -8.87 -8.04
CA MET A 46 4.97 -8.34 -6.69
C MET A 46 6.39 -8.24 -6.17
N THR A 47 6.75 -7.10 -5.64
CA THR A 47 8.01 -6.87 -4.93
C THR A 47 7.70 -6.60 -3.46
N LEU A 48 8.36 -7.33 -2.57
CA LEU A 48 8.29 -7.11 -1.13
C LEU A 48 9.51 -6.31 -0.70
N GLU A 49 9.31 -5.38 0.25
CA GLU A 49 10.36 -4.47 0.72
C GLU A 49 11.15 -3.81 -0.43
N PRO A 50 10.47 -3.12 -1.37
CA PRO A 50 11.14 -2.53 -2.51
C PRO A 50 12.13 -1.46 -2.03
N GLN A 51 13.36 -1.46 -2.60
CA GLN A 51 14.40 -0.48 -2.26
C GLN A 51 13.98 0.98 -2.51
N ALA A 52 12.98 1.16 -3.37
CA ALA A 52 12.43 2.47 -3.71
C ALA A 52 11.50 3.05 -2.64
N GLY A 53 11.08 2.27 -1.65
CA GLY A 53 10.13 2.67 -0.60
C GLY A 53 8.77 1.96 -0.71
N GLY A 54 8.02 1.97 0.39
CA GLY A 54 6.84 1.15 0.60
C GLY A 54 7.20 -0.24 1.14
N ASP A 55 6.21 -1.00 1.59
CA ASP A 55 6.39 -2.38 2.04
C ASP A 55 6.10 -3.37 0.90
N HIS A 56 5.19 -2.99 -0.01
CA HIS A 56 4.86 -3.78 -1.20
C HIS A 56 4.80 -2.89 -2.44
N GLU A 57 5.23 -3.44 -3.57
CA GLU A 57 4.97 -2.88 -4.89
C GLU A 57 4.31 -3.96 -5.75
N LEU A 58 3.12 -3.68 -6.25
CA LEU A 58 2.37 -4.52 -7.15
C LEU A 58 2.39 -3.87 -8.54
N ALA A 59 3.13 -4.43 -9.46
CA ALA A 59 3.15 -3.99 -10.85
C ALA A 59 2.10 -4.79 -11.63
N LEU A 60 1.03 -4.12 -12.02
CA LEU A 60 -0.11 -4.65 -12.77
C LEU A 60 -0.28 -3.80 -14.03
N PRO A 61 0.39 -4.10 -15.14
CA PRO A 61 0.23 -3.27 -16.32
C PRO A 61 -1.24 -3.10 -16.72
N PRO A 62 -1.70 -1.86 -17.01
CA PRO A 62 -0.91 -0.64 -17.17
C PRO A 62 -0.71 0.19 -15.88
N GLN A 63 -0.95 -0.33 -14.69
CA GLN A 63 -0.85 0.41 -13.43
C GLN A 63 0.15 -0.21 -12.45
N ARG A 64 0.51 0.56 -11.43
CA ARG A 64 1.35 0.15 -10.30
C ARG A 64 0.71 0.59 -8.99
N ILE A 65 0.79 -0.26 -7.97
CA ILE A 65 0.32 0.03 -6.63
C ILE A 65 1.51 -0.10 -5.69
N VAL A 66 1.78 0.92 -4.89
CA VAL A 66 2.79 0.91 -3.82
C VAL A 66 2.05 1.01 -2.49
N GLU A 67 2.25 0.04 -1.63
CA GLU A 67 1.57 -0.05 -0.34
C GLU A 67 2.56 0.13 0.81
N GLN A 68 2.12 0.85 1.83
CA GLN A 68 2.75 0.95 3.14
C GLN A 68 1.81 0.34 4.18
N VAL A 69 2.22 -0.73 4.84
CA VAL A 69 1.43 -1.42 5.87
C VAL A 69 1.82 -0.91 7.24
N LYS A 70 0.88 -0.37 8.00
CA LYS A 70 1.11 0.14 9.35
C LYS A 70 0.11 -0.43 10.34
N ILE A 71 0.63 -1.04 11.40
CA ILE A 71 -0.15 -1.62 12.48
C ILE A 71 -0.22 -0.64 13.65
N ARG A 72 -1.43 -0.42 14.19
CA ARG A 72 -1.61 0.39 15.40
C ARG A 72 -1.99 -0.46 16.59
N THR A 73 -1.11 -0.50 17.57
CA THR A 73 -1.33 -1.25 18.82
C THR A 73 -2.03 -0.44 19.92
N ASN A 74 -2.15 0.87 19.75
CA ASN A 74 -2.67 1.79 20.77
C ASN A 74 -4.13 2.19 20.58
N GLY A 75 -4.83 1.64 19.59
CA GLY A 75 -6.24 1.92 19.28
C GLY A 75 -6.53 3.36 18.81
N LYS A 76 -5.53 4.20 18.63
CA LYS A 76 -5.73 5.57 18.15
C LYS A 76 -5.95 5.60 16.63
N ALA A 77 -6.82 6.50 16.19
CA ALA A 77 -7.01 6.75 14.75
C ALA A 77 -5.79 7.45 14.12
N TRP A 78 -5.50 7.13 12.87
CA TRP A 78 -4.52 7.84 12.06
C TRP A 78 -5.02 9.22 11.70
N THR A 79 -4.27 10.25 12.03
CA THR A 79 -4.53 11.62 11.65
C THR A 79 -3.72 12.03 10.41
N PRO A 80 -4.13 13.06 9.65
CA PRO A 80 -3.34 13.56 8.51
C PRO A 80 -1.89 13.91 8.87
N GLY A 81 -1.66 14.42 10.09
CA GLY A 81 -0.33 14.76 10.58
C GLY A 81 0.56 13.55 10.77
N GLU A 82 0.06 12.50 11.41
CA GLU A 82 0.79 11.25 11.63
C GLU A 82 1.04 10.52 10.31
N ILE A 83 0.06 10.48 9.41
CA ILE A 83 0.25 9.92 8.06
C ILE A 83 1.38 10.66 7.35
N ALA A 84 1.41 11.99 7.43
CA ALA A 84 2.45 12.78 6.80
C ALA A 84 3.85 12.54 7.39
N GLU A 85 3.95 12.20 8.67
CA GLU A 85 5.23 11.95 9.35
C GLU A 85 5.70 10.50 9.20
N ASP A 86 4.79 9.52 9.27
CA ASP A 86 5.13 8.11 9.43
C ASP A 86 4.91 7.26 8.15
N VAL A 87 4.17 7.78 7.17
CA VAL A 87 3.76 7.04 5.97
C VAL A 87 4.26 7.69 4.69
N LEU A 88 3.94 8.97 4.49
CA LEU A 88 4.26 9.66 3.23
C LEU A 88 5.77 9.72 2.91
N PRO A 89 6.71 9.78 3.88
CA PRO A 89 8.14 9.76 3.56
C PRO A 89 8.58 8.55 2.75
N ASP A 90 8.05 7.36 3.06
CA ASP A 90 8.40 6.14 2.35
C ASP A 90 7.70 6.06 0.99
N LEU A 91 6.43 6.45 0.92
CA LEU A 91 5.71 6.49 -0.34
C LEU A 91 6.28 7.52 -1.34
N VAL A 92 6.77 8.66 -0.87
CA VAL A 92 7.46 9.66 -1.74
C VAL A 92 8.72 9.08 -2.37
N LYS A 93 9.48 8.26 -1.65
CA LYS A 93 10.67 7.59 -2.20
C LYS A 93 10.33 6.69 -3.38
N ALA A 94 9.17 6.03 -3.32
CA ALA A 94 8.69 5.12 -4.36
C ALA A 94 8.20 5.81 -5.65
N VAL A 95 8.03 7.15 -5.64
CA VAL A 95 7.68 7.89 -6.86
C VAL A 95 8.84 7.79 -7.85
N ARG A 96 8.64 7.12 -8.96
CA ARG A 96 9.62 7.05 -10.06
C ARG A 96 9.56 8.31 -10.91
N ALA A 97 10.63 8.57 -11.65
CA ALA A 97 10.57 9.53 -12.75
C ALA A 97 9.42 9.14 -13.68
N ASP A 98 8.89 10.13 -14.39
CA ASP A 98 7.68 9.96 -15.22
C ASP A 98 7.90 8.84 -16.26
N ASP A 99 7.51 7.62 -15.86
CA ASP A 99 7.55 6.41 -16.69
C ASP A 99 6.21 6.18 -17.42
N GLY A 100 5.27 7.16 -17.30
CA GLY A 100 3.95 7.08 -17.90
C GLY A 100 3.03 6.05 -17.23
N ILE A 101 3.48 5.35 -16.18
CA ILE A 101 2.69 4.32 -15.51
C ILE A 101 1.88 4.95 -14.37
N PRO A 102 0.55 4.92 -14.43
CA PRO A 102 -0.30 5.36 -13.34
C PRO A 102 0.05 4.61 -12.05
N THR A 103 0.44 5.34 -11.01
CA THR A 103 0.82 4.75 -9.73
C THR A 103 -0.16 5.18 -8.63
N ARG A 104 -0.66 4.20 -7.89
CA ARG A 104 -1.46 4.40 -6.67
C ARG A 104 -0.55 4.17 -5.46
N PHE A 105 -0.69 5.03 -4.46
CA PHE A 105 0.08 4.96 -3.22
C PHE A 105 -0.90 4.72 -2.07
N ARG A 106 -0.73 3.64 -1.33
CA ARG A 106 -1.74 3.20 -0.39
C ARG A 106 -1.17 2.99 1.01
N LEU A 107 -1.83 3.59 2.01
CA LEU A 107 -1.71 3.18 3.40
C LEU A 107 -2.68 2.04 3.66
N VAL A 108 -2.18 0.91 4.15
CA VAL A 108 -2.97 -0.23 4.62
C VAL A 108 -2.77 -0.36 6.13
N THR A 109 -3.84 -0.30 6.92
CA THR A 109 -3.72 -0.27 8.38
C THR A 109 -4.91 -0.91 9.11
N ASP A 110 -4.63 -1.55 10.24
CA ASP A 110 -5.65 -2.04 11.18
C ASP A 110 -6.18 -0.94 12.13
N GLY A 111 -5.53 0.24 12.12
CA GLY A 111 -5.96 1.39 12.90
C GLY A 111 -7.14 2.13 12.25
N ALA A 112 -7.97 2.73 13.08
CA ALA A 112 -9.02 3.61 12.59
C ALA A 112 -8.43 4.77 11.77
N LEU A 113 -9.15 5.21 10.73
CA LEU A 113 -8.75 6.30 9.86
C LEU A 113 -9.55 7.57 10.22
N ASN A 114 -8.87 8.62 10.59
CA ASN A 114 -9.42 9.97 10.77
C ASN A 114 -8.65 10.93 9.85
N CYS A 115 -8.69 10.63 8.55
CA CYS A 115 -7.89 11.30 7.54
C CYS A 115 -8.69 11.80 6.33
N ASP A 116 -10.01 11.93 6.45
CA ASP A 116 -10.92 12.38 5.37
C ASP A 116 -10.45 13.67 4.71
N THR A 117 -9.92 14.60 5.50
CA THR A 117 -9.36 15.85 5.00
C THR A 117 -8.19 15.62 4.03
N LEU A 118 -7.31 14.67 4.35
CA LEU A 118 -6.18 14.31 3.50
C LEU A 118 -6.67 13.61 2.24
N LEU A 119 -7.59 12.66 2.36
CA LEU A 119 -8.15 11.92 1.22
C LEU A 119 -8.93 12.85 0.27
N THR A 120 -9.72 13.77 0.83
CA THR A 120 -10.43 14.79 0.03
C THR A 120 -9.44 15.67 -0.74
N PHE A 121 -8.35 16.06 -0.09
CA PHE A 121 -7.31 16.86 -0.74
C PHE A 121 -6.58 16.06 -1.82
N ALA A 122 -6.22 14.81 -1.56
CA ALA A 122 -5.62 13.91 -2.55
C ALA A 122 -6.51 13.75 -3.79
N ALA A 123 -7.81 13.49 -3.59
CA ALA A 123 -8.78 13.38 -4.69
C ALA A 123 -8.88 14.68 -5.51
N ARG A 124 -8.79 15.85 -4.86
CA ARG A 124 -8.76 17.14 -5.56
C ARG A 124 -7.49 17.29 -6.39
N LEU A 125 -6.32 16.95 -5.86
CA LEU A 125 -5.07 17.00 -6.62
C LEU A 125 -5.11 16.07 -7.84
N LYS A 126 -5.70 14.88 -7.68
CA LYS A 126 -5.88 13.90 -8.78
C LYS A 126 -6.73 14.46 -9.93
N ALA A 127 -7.73 15.31 -9.62
CA ALA A 127 -8.60 15.93 -10.61
C ALA A 127 -7.96 17.13 -11.32
N MET A 128 -6.81 17.62 -10.86
CA MET A 128 -6.10 18.75 -11.44
C MET A 128 -5.02 18.27 -12.41
N PRO A 129 -4.78 18.98 -13.53
CA PRO A 129 -3.62 18.68 -14.37
C PRO A 129 -2.34 18.86 -13.56
N VAL A 130 -1.36 17.99 -13.80
CA VAL A 130 -0.03 18.14 -13.19
C VAL A 130 0.58 19.43 -13.70
N ALA A 131 0.79 20.40 -12.81
CA ALA A 131 1.36 21.67 -13.15
C ALA A 131 2.88 21.62 -13.14
N GLU A 132 3.54 22.42 -13.99
CA GLU A 132 5.00 22.59 -13.96
C GLU A 132 5.47 23.11 -12.60
N ASP A 133 4.71 24.03 -12.00
CA ASP A 133 4.91 24.47 -10.61
C ASP A 133 3.66 24.14 -9.76
N PRO A 134 3.72 23.05 -8.99
CA PRO A 134 2.62 22.62 -8.13
C PRO A 134 2.17 23.70 -7.13
N LEU A 135 3.09 24.51 -6.62
CA LEU A 135 2.77 25.52 -5.63
C LEU A 135 2.01 26.72 -6.23
N LEU A 136 2.24 27.02 -7.51
CA LEU A 136 1.49 28.06 -8.21
C LEU A 136 0.08 27.61 -8.60
N ALA A 137 -0.11 26.31 -8.82
CA ALA A 137 -1.41 25.75 -9.18
C ALA A 137 -2.39 25.72 -8.00
N LEU A 138 -1.89 25.73 -6.76
CA LEU A 138 -2.71 25.66 -5.55
C LEU A 138 -3.22 27.04 -5.13
N ASP A 139 -4.49 27.09 -4.75
CA ASP A 139 -5.10 28.31 -4.25
C ASP A 139 -4.47 28.74 -2.91
N ASP A 140 -3.96 29.97 -2.87
CA ASP A 140 -3.37 30.60 -1.68
C ASP A 140 -4.38 31.50 -0.93
N ARG A 141 -5.58 31.64 -1.47
CA ARG A 141 -6.60 32.47 -0.85
C ARG A 141 -7.18 31.80 0.38
N ASN A 142 -7.28 32.56 1.46
CA ASN A 142 -8.02 32.15 2.64
C ASN A 142 -9.50 31.96 2.26
N SER A 143 -9.91 30.76 2.06
CA SER A 143 -11.28 30.41 1.73
C SER A 143 -11.93 29.61 2.87
N ARG A 144 -13.12 30.03 3.30
CA ARG A 144 -13.94 29.23 4.23
C ARG A 144 -14.37 27.89 3.63
N ALA A 145 -14.35 27.77 2.31
CA ALA A 145 -14.65 26.53 1.58
C ALA A 145 -13.51 25.48 1.69
N PHE A 146 -12.28 25.92 1.98
CA PHE A 146 -11.09 25.07 2.09
C PHE A 146 -10.52 25.09 3.50
N ARG A 147 -11.21 24.50 4.46
CA ARG A 147 -10.66 24.29 5.79
C ARG A 147 -10.09 22.88 5.91
N TYR A 148 -8.79 22.77 5.79
CA TYR A 148 -8.04 21.57 6.12
C TYR A 148 -7.50 21.68 7.55
N GLY A 149 -8.37 21.38 8.53
CA GLY A 149 -8.05 21.60 9.94
C GLY A 149 -7.76 23.08 10.22
N ARG A 150 -6.54 23.40 10.67
CA ARG A 150 -6.09 24.79 10.92
C ARG A 150 -5.65 25.55 9.67
N TRP A 151 -5.53 24.86 8.53
CA TRP A 151 -5.05 25.45 7.29
C TRP A 151 -6.22 26.03 6.49
N LEU A 152 -6.10 27.28 6.10
CA LEU A 152 -7.15 28.03 5.40
C LEU A 152 -6.92 28.11 3.89
N SER A 153 -5.76 27.65 3.39
CA SER A 153 -5.44 27.61 1.96
C SER A 153 -4.88 26.25 1.56
N GLU A 154 -5.10 25.87 0.31
CA GLU A 154 -4.59 24.62 -0.27
C GLU A 154 -3.07 24.59 -0.28
N ARG A 155 -2.45 25.70 -0.69
CA ARG A 155 -0.99 25.84 -0.70
C ARG A 155 -0.41 25.65 0.68
N GLY A 156 -0.98 26.30 1.70
CA GLY A 156 -0.52 26.15 3.08
C GLY A 156 -0.64 24.72 3.59
N TYR A 157 -1.74 24.04 3.27
CA TYR A 157 -1.93 22.64 3.65
C TYR A 157 -0.93 21.71 2.95
N PHE A 158 -0.76 21.87 1.64
CA PHE A 158 0.22 21.10 0.85
C PHE A 158 1.64 21.27 1.40
N GLN A 159 2.07 22.51 1.64
CA GLN A 159 3.39 22.82 2.19
C GLN A 159 3.59 22.20 3.58
N ALA A 160 2.56 22.21 4.42
CA ALA A 160 2.63 21.59 5.75
C ALA A 160 2.78 20.08 5.68
N LEU A 161 2.04 19.41 4.80
CA LEU A 161 2.19 17.96 4.57
C LEU A 161 3.57 17.64 4.01
N MET A 162 4.02 18.39 3.00
CA MET A 162 5.31 18.22 2.36
C MET A 162 6.46 18.38 3.37
N HIS A 163 6.40 19.42 4.23
CA HIS A 163 7.39 19.66 5.28
C HIS A 163 7.42 18.51 6.29
N ARG A 164 6.27 18.01 6.76
CA ARG A 164 6.19 16.89 7.70
C ARG A 164 6.72 15.60 7.10
N ALA A 165 6.45 15.36 5.82
CA ALA A 165 6.97 14.22 5.08
C ALA A 165 8.48 14.34 4.76
N GLY A 166 9.13 15.46 5.08
CA GLY A 166 10.52 15.71 4.70
C GLY A 166 10.77 15.75 3.20
N ALA A 167 9.70 15.94 2.39
CA ALA A 167 9.81 15.95 0.94
C ALA A 167 10.39 17.28 0.46
N LYS A 168 11.35 17.21 -0.47
CA LYS A 168 12.04 18.37 -1.03
C LYS A 168 11.55 18.75 -2.42
N ASP A 169 10.96 17.82 -3.15
CA ASP A 169 10.48 17.98 -4.51
C ASP A 169 8.94 18.05 -4.51
N ALA A 170 8.41 19.22 -4.81
CA ALA A 170 6.97 19.48 -4.80
C ALA A 170 6.23 18.70 -5.91
N GLY A 171 6.82 18.55 -7.08
CA GLY A 171 6.24 17.78 -8.18
C GLY A 171 6.14 16.28 -7.86
N ARG A 172 7.20 15.74 -7.28
CA ARG A 172 7.23 14.35 -6.81
C ARG A 172 6.21 14.12 -5.68
N PHE A 173 6.15 15.04 -4.73
CA PHE A 173 5.19 14.97 -3.62
C PHE A 173 3.74 15.08 -4.12
N TRP A 174 3.48 15.97 -5.09
CA TRP A 174 2.18 16.09 -5.74
C TRP A 174 1.73 14.78 -6.39
N ARG A 175 2.58 14.17 -7.22
CA ARG A 175 2.26 12.90 -7.90
C ARG A 175 1.92 11.81 -6.90
N MET A 176 2.71 11.68 -5.84
CA MET A 176 2.42 10.72 -4.77
C MET A 176 1.08 11.02 -4.11
N LEU A 177 0.86 12.27 -3.71
CA LEU A 177 -0.35 12.63 -2.98
C LEU A 177 -1.62 12.55 -3.86
N ALA A 178 -1.54 12.87 -5.14
CA ALA A 178 -2.64 12.70 -6.08
C ALA A 178 -3.05 11.24 -6.30
N GLY A 179 -2.12 10.31 -6.12
CA GLY A 179 -2.39 8.87 -6.15
C GLY A 179 -2.62 8.24 -4.76
N PHE A 180 -2.67 9.05 -3.69
CA PHE A 180 -2.75 8.54 -2.32
C PHE A 180 -4.14 8.04 -1.96
N GLU A 181 -4.18 6.87 -1.32
CA GLU A 181 -5.37 6.19 -0.81
C GLU A 181 -5.07 5.64 0.59
N ALA A 182 -6.11 5.38 1.37
CA ALA A 182 -6.00 4.70 2.65
C ALA A 182 -7.05 3.60 2.74
N GLU A 183 -6.64 2.43 3.21
CA GLU A 183 -7.48 1.24 3.35
C GLU A 183 -7.38 0.71 4.79
N GLY A 184 -8.55 0.49 5.40
CA GLY A 184 -8.64 -0.19 6.68
C GLY A 184 -8.44 -1.69 6.50
N LEU A 185 -7.49 -2.25 7.25
CA LEU A 185 -7.24 -3.68 7.30
C LEU A 185 -8.24 -4.37 8.23
N VAL A 186 -8.70 -5.52 7.80
CA VAL A 186 -9.36 -6.49 8.66
C VAL A 186 -8.31 -7.18 9.55
N HIS A 187 -8.66 -7.67 10.72
CA HIS A 187 -7.76 -8.43 11.61
C HIS A 187 -7.03 -9.56 10.88
N ALA A 188 -5.81 -9.88 11.31
CA ALA A 188 -4.99 -10.94 10.71
C ALA A 188 -5.74 -12.26 10.49
N ALA A 189 -6.59 -12.68 11.44
CA ALA A 189 -7.41 -13.88 11.29
C ALA A 189 -8.41 -13.81 10.12
N HIS A 190 -8.90 -12.63 9.78
CA HIS A 190 -9.76 -12.46 8.61
C HIS A 190 -8.94 -12.45 7.30
N LEU A 191 -7.71 -11.92 7.32
CA LEU A 191 -6.79 -12.04 6.18
C LEU A 191 -6.48 -13.49 5.89
N GLU A 192 -6.14 -14.27 6.92
CA GLU A 192 -5.91 -15.70 6.79
C GLU A 192 -7.11 -16.43 6.20
N ALA A 193 -8.32 -16.15 6.72
CA ALA A 193 -9.54 -16.76 6.20
C ALA A 193 -9.85 -16.36 4.74
N ARG A 194 -9.53 -15.12 4.36
CA ARG A 194 -9.67 -14.66 2.95
C ARG A 194 -8.67 -15.38 2.04
N ILE A 195 -7.42 -15.50 2.47
CA ILE A 195 -6.40 -16.25 1.74
C ILE A 195 -6.83 -17.71 1.59
N ASP A 196 -7.30 -18.35 2.67
CA ASP A 196 -7.77 -19.73 2.63
C ASP A 196 -8.97 -19.90 1.68
N ALA A 197 -9.93 -18.96 1.69
CA ALA A 197 -11.07 -18.98 0.78
C ALA A 197 -10.62 -18.90 -0.69
N VAL A 198 -9.71 -17.99 -0.99
CA VAL A 198 -9.17 -17.80 -2.33
C VAL A 198 -8.34 -19.01 -2.78
N LEU A 199 -7.51 -19.57 -1.90
CA LEU A 199 -6.75 -20.79 -2.20
C LEU A 199 -7.67 -22.00 -2.43
N ALA A 200 -8.79 -22.09 -1.70
CA ALA A 200 -9.75 -23.18 -1.88
C ALA A 200 -10.44 -23.19 -3.26
N GLU A 201 -10.46 -22.05 -3.96
CA GLU A 201 -11.01 -21.97 -5.33
C GLU A 201 -10.05 -22.57 -6.38
N VAL A 202 -8.76 -22.66 -6.06
CA VAL A 202 -7.70 -22.92 -7.03
C VAL A 202 -6.85 -24.15 -6.69
N VAL A 203 -6.90 -24.63 -5.45
CA VAL A 203 -6.18 -25.82 -4.98
C VAL A 203 -7.09 -27.06 -5.09
N ASP A 204 -6.52 -28.19 -5.45
CA ASP A 204 -7.28 -29.45 -5.56
C ASP A 204 -8.01 -29.78 -4.25
N ALA A 205 -9.25 -30.30 -4.36
CA ALA A 205 -10.16 -30.56 -3.23
C ALA A 205 -9.59 -31.52 -2.16
N HIS A 206 -8.43 -32.15 -2.40
CA HIS A 206 -7.74 -33.06 -1.50
C HIS A 206 -6.51 -32.45 -0.83
N GLU A 207 -6.13 -31.21 -1.18
CA GLU A 207 -4.97 -30.54 -0.60
C GLU A 207 -5.33 -29.78 0.69
N ASP A 208 -4.36 -29.70 1.59
CA ASP A 208 -4.46 -28.93 2.83
C ASP A 208 -4.25 -27.43 2.55
N VAL A 209 -5.35 -26.69 2.37
CA VAL A 209 -5.36 -25.24 2.12
C VAL A 209 -4.60 -24.47 3.20
N VAL A 210 -4.74 -24.84 4.48
CA VAL A 210 -4.05 -24.19 5.60
C VAL A 210 -2.55 -24.44 5.54
N GLY A 211 -2.15 -25.71 5.25
CA GLY A 211 -0.75 -26.06 5.04
C GLY A 211 -0.15 -25.28 3.88
N LYS A 212 -0.89 -25.14 2.77
CA LYS A 212 -0.47 -24.36 1.60
C LYS A 212 -0.30 -22.87 1.92
N ARG A 213 -1.22 -22.27 2.67
CA ARG A 213 -1.07 -20.89 3.14
C ARG A 213 0.20 -20.73 3.96
N HIS A 214 0.49 -21.63 4.90
CA HIS A 214 1.71 -21.56 5.73
C HIS A 214 2.99 -21.64 4.88
N GLU A 215 3.00 -22.50 3.86
CA GLU A 215 4.12 -22.61 2.92
C GLU A 215 4.35 -21.27 2.18
N LEU A 216 3.29 -20.71 1.60
CA LEU A 216 3.34 -19.43 0.88
C LEU A 216 3.76 -18.28 1.79
N VAL A 217 3.24 -18.19 3.02
CA VAL A 217 3.66 -17.19 4.02
C VAL A 217 5.15 -17.31 4.32
N GLY A 218 5.65 -18.52 4.54
CA GLY A 218 7.08 -18.77 4.79
C GLY A 218 7.96 -18.33 3.62
N ARG A 219 7.50 -18.51 2.39
CA ARG A 219 8.22 -18.12 1.18
C ARG A 219 8.18 -16.62 0.96
N MET A 220 7.03 -15.98 1.12
CA MET A 220 6.88 -14.53 1.06
C MET A 220 7.74 -13.82 2.12
N ALA A 221 7.84 -14.39 3.32
CA ALA A 221 8.73 -13.86 4.37
C ALA A 221 10.21 -13.92 3.96
N LYS A 222 10.65 -14.98 3.29
CA LYS A 222 12.02 -15.08 2.74
C LYS A 222 12.26 -14.08 1.62
N LEU A 223 11.28 -13.86 0.75
CA LEU A 223 11.36 -12.84 -0.32
C LEU A 223 11.45 -11.44 0.28
N ALA A 224 10.63 -11.12 1.28
CA ALA A 224 10.67 -9.85 1.98
C ALA A 224 12.05 -9.59 2.62
N ALA A 225 12.60 -10.59 3.31
CA ALA A 225 13.93 -10.49 3.91
C ALA A 225 15.06 -10.26 2.88
N ALA A 226 14.86 -10.68 1.64
CA ALA A 226 15.80 -10.50 0.53
C ALA A 226 15.53 -9.23 -0.30
N GLY A 227 14.43 -8.51 -0.06
CA GLY A 227 13.96 -7.44 -0.95
C GLY A 227 13.64 -7.97 -2.35
N GLY A 228 13.03 -9.14 -2.42
CA GLY A 228 12.83 -9.90 -3.64
C GLY A 228 11.49 -9.64 -4.33
N SER A 229 11.42 -10.05 -5.59
CA SER A 229 10.20 -9.99 -6.42
C SER A 229 9.76 -11.40 -6.82
N ILE A 230 8.45 -11.58 -6.99
CA ILE A 230 7.84 -12.78 -7.52
C ILE A 230 6.86 -12.40 -8.63
N SER A 231 6.86 -13.15 -9.74
CA SER A 231 5.83 -12.99 -10.77
C SER A 231 4.53 -13.68 -10.34
N ALA A 232 3.39 -13.23 -10.87
CA ALA A 232 2.09 -13.86 -10.63
C ALA A 232 2.12 -15.35 -11.05
N ILE A 233 2.71 -15.66 -12.20
CA ILE A 233 2.87 -17.05 -12.69
C ILE A 233 3.70 -17.89 -11.72
N ALA A 234 4.81 -17.33 -11.18
CA ALA A 234 5.61 -18.06 -10.20
C ALA A 234 4.82 -18.30 -8.91
N LEU A 235 4.02 -17.31 -8.47
CA LEU A 235 3.15 -17.46 -7.30
C LEU A 235 2.07 -18.55 -7.53
N LEU A 236 1.50 -18.65 -8.74
CA LEU A 236 0.60 -19.72 -9.14
C LEU A 236 1.27 -21.10 -9.05
N GLY A 237 2.42 -21.27 -9.68
CA GLY A 237 3.17 -22.53 -9.64
C GLY A 237 3.50 -22.98 -8.23
N GLU A 238 3.77 -22.03 -7.34
CA GLU A 238 3.99 -22.26 -5.93
C GLU A 238 2.72 -22.66 -5.18
N ALA A 239 1.57 -22.14 -5.60
CA ALA A 239 0.28 -22.57 -5.08
C ALA A 239 -0.16 -23.95 -5.62
N GLY A 240 0.61 -24.56 -6.56
CA GLY A 240 0.25 -25.82 -7.19
C GLY A 240 -0.77 -25.69 -8.31
N LEU A 241 -0.95 -24.46 -8.83
CA LEU A 241 -1.92 -24.19 -9.89
C LEU A 241 -1.30 -24.43 -11.27
N PRO A 242 -2.05 -24.96 -12.24
CA PRO A 242 -1.59 -25.04 -13.62
C PRO A 242 -1.34 -23.61 -14.15
N ALA A 243 -0.16 -23.42 -14.74
CA ALA A 243 0.25 -22.15 -15.35
C ALA A 243 -0.07 -22.13 -16.87
N ASP A 244 -1.10 -22.87 -17.28
CA ASP A 244 -1.48 -23.05 -18.69
C ASP A 244 -2.36 -21.91 -19.20
#